data_3d4ede879ffe3556aa2ee7a41ff96f27
#
_entry.id   3d4ede879ffe3556aa2ee7a41ff96f27
#
_cell.length_a   1.000
_cell.length_b   1.000
_cell.length_c   1.000
_cell.angle_alpha   90.00
_cell.angle_beta   90.00
_cell.angle_gamma   90.00
#
_symmetry.space_group_name_H-M   'P 1'
#
loop_
_entity.id
_entity.type
_entity.pdbx_description
1 polymer ?
#
loop_
_entity_poly.entity_id
_entity_poly.type
_entity_poly.pdbx_seq_one_letter_code
_entity_poly.pdbx_strand_id
1 'polypeptide(L)'
;MLQSLARCPYPFVWQALAANPHTPPAALRELTTARDSVWNDNRLLRLLAEHPGADHAVLRAVLDAVATKLAEGERPYAAVLSLAGRLELEADELRKLGTFQGTSARLRHLLDLRLSARIR
;
A
#
# COMPACT_ATOMS: atom_id res chain seq x y z
N MET A 1 -3.19 -12.66 19.30
CA MET A 1 -1.98 -13.40 18.85
C MET A 1 -1.37 -12.79 17.58
N LEU A 2 -2.14 -12.67 16.50
CA LEU A 2 -1.60 -12.07 15.26
C LEU A 2 -1.11 -10.65 15.45
N GLN A 3 -1.80 -9.85 16.27
CA GLN A 3 -1.41 -8.48 16.54
C GLN A 3 -0.03 -8.40 17.24
N SER A 4 0.28 -9.34 18.13
CA SER A 4 1.58 -9.38 18.80
C SER A 4 2.70 -9.69 17.81
N LEU A 5 2.44 -10.51 16.79
CA LEU A 5 3.43 -10.84 15.77
C LEU A 5 3.76 -9.65 14.87
N ALA A 6 2.84 -8.68 14.74
CA ALA A 6 3.11 -7.46 13.96
C ALA A 6 4.24 -6.62 14.56
N ARG A 7 4.54 -6.79 15.83
CA ARG A 7 5.65 -6.09 16.51
C ARG A 7 6.96 -6.86 16.47
N CYS A 8 6.96 -8.06 15.89
CA CYS A 8 8.16 -8.85 15.72
C CYS A 8 9.12 -8.13 14.77
N PRO A 9 10.45 -8.11 15.04
CA PRO A 9 11.38 -7.36 14.20
C PRO A 9 11.75 -8.03 12.88
N TYR A 10 11.16 -9.17 12.54
CA TYR A 10 11.55 -9.94 11.37
C TYR A 10 10.64 -9.65 10.17
N PRO A 11 11.17 -9.11 9.05
CA PRO A 11 10.37 -8.76 7.88
C PRO A 11 9.56 -9.92 7.29
N PHE A 12 10.07 -11.14 7.33
CA PHE A 12 9.34 -12.29 6.79
C PHE A 12 8.05 -12.57 7.60
N VAL A 13 8.04 -12.24 8.89
CA VAL A 13 6.84 -12.37 9.73
C VAL A 13 5.81 -11.33 9.30
N TRP A 14 6.24 -10.10 9.04
CA TRP A 14 5.33 -9.04 8.57
C TRP A 14 4.67 -9.43 7.26
N GLN A 15 5.45 -9.96 6.32
CA GLN A 15 4.93 -10.38 5.02
C GLN A 15 3.95 -11.53 5.15
N ALA A 16 4.25 -12.49 6.02
CA ALA A 16 3.35 -13.61 6.30
C ALA A 16 2.01 -13.12 6.86
N LEU A 17 2.04 -12.16 7.79
CA LEU A 17 0.83 -11.57 8.36
C LEU A 17 0.04 -10.82 7.30
N ALA A 18 0.72 -10.02 6.48
CA ALA A 18 0.06 -9.24 5.42
C ALA A 18 -0.55 -10.14 4.34
N ALA A 19 0.00 -11.34 4.15
CA ALA A 19 -0.53 -12.32 3.20
C ALA A 19 -1.64 -13.19 3.79
N ASN A 20 -1.78 -13.23 5.11
CA ASN A 20 -2.79 -14.07 5.77
C ASN A 20 -4.14 -13.34 5.76
N PRO A 21 -5.19 -13.89 5.08
CA PRO A 21 -6.48 -13.21 4.98
C PRO A 21 -7.20 -13.04 6.32
N HIS A 22 -6.78 -13.77 7.36
CA HIS A 22 -7.39 -13.70 8.68
C HIS A 22 -6.74 -12.69 9.62
N THR A 23 -5.68 -11.99 9.18
CA THR A 23 -5.03 -10.98 10.01
C THR A 23 -5.99 -9.81 10.25
N PRO A 24 -6.24 -9.43 11.53
CA PRO A 24 -7.21 -8.37 11.83
C PRO A 24 -6.70 -6.98 11.44
N PRO A 25 -7.61 -6.02 11.20
CA PRO A 25 -7.20 -4.65 10.80
C PRO A 25 -6.24 -3.98 11.77
N ALA A 26 -6.36 -4.23 13.06
CA ALA A 26 -5.45 -3.63 14.06
C ALA A 26 -4.00 -4.07 13.82
N ALA A 27 -3.78 -5.34 13.51
CA ALA A 27 -2.44 -5.86 13.19
C ALA A 27 -1.94 -5.30 11.85
N LEU A 28 -2.81 -5.22 10.85
CA LEU A 28 -2.46 -4.62 9.55
C LEU A 28 -2.04 -3.17 9.73
N ARG A 29 -2.73 -2.43 10.59
CA ARG A 29 -2.42 -1.03 10.85
C ARG A 29 -1.03 -0.86 11.46
N GLU A 30 -0.63 -1.74 12.37
CA GLU A 30 0.72 -1.73 12.92
C GLU A 30 1.77 -2.00 11.86
N LEU A 31 1.48 -2.86 10.89
CA LEU A 31 2.42 -3.18 9.81
C LEU A 31 2.66 -2.01 8.86
N THR A 32 1.76 -1.04 8.79
CA THR A 32 1.92 0.10 7.87
C THR A 32 3.15 0.95 8.16
N THR A 33 3.68 0.91 9.38
CA THR A 33 4.87 1.65 9.77
C THR A 33 6.13 0.79 9.84
N ALA A 34 6.02 -0.51 9.62
CA ALA A 34 7.18 -1.41 9.67
C ALA A 34 8.09 -1.15 8.47
N ARG A 35 9.39 -1.05 8.73
CA ARG A 35 10.38 -0.74 7.70
C ARG A 35 11.61 -1.64 7.85
N ASP A 36 12.19 -2.01 6.71
CA ASP A 36 13.40 -2.80 6.64
C ASP A 36 14.23 -2.31 5.45
N SER A 37 14.14 -2.97 4.29
CA SER A 37 14.78 -2.53 3.06
C SER A 37 13.73 -1.99 2.10
N VAL A 38 14.16 -1.21 1.09
CA VAL A 38 13.25 -0.68 0.07
C VAL A 38 12.43 -1.80 -0.58
N TRP A 39 13.09 -2.92 -0.92
CA TRP A 39 12.42 -4.04 -1.56
C TRP A 39 11.36 -4.68 -0.65
N ASN A 40 11.73 -4.95 0.60
CA ASN A 40 10.81 -5.55 1.56
C ASN A 40 9.67 -4.60 1.92
N ASP A 41 9.96 -3.32 2.07
CA ASP A 41 8.95 -2.31 2.38
C ASP A 41 7.92 -2.18 1.26
N ASN A 42 8.37 -2.14 0.02
CA ASN A 42 7.47 -2.03 -1.13
C ASN A 42 6.59 -3.28 -1.28
N ARG A 43 7.16 -4.46 -1.02
CA ARG A 43 6.40 -5.71 -1.03
C ARG A 43 5.35 -5.73 0.08
N LEU A 44 5.72 -5.30 1.27
CA LEU A 44 4.79 -5.26 2.41
C LEU A 44 3.63 -4.31 2.12
N LEU A 45 3.91 -3.11 1.60
CA LEU A 45 2.88 -2.14 1.27
C LEU A 45 1.92 -2.68 0.20
N ARG A 46 2.44 -3.40 -0.79
CA ARG A 46 1.59 -4.05 -1.80
C ARG A 46 0.66 -5.09 -1.17
N LEU A 47 1.21 -5.94 -0.31
CA LEU A 47 0.42 -6.97 0.37
C LEU A 47 -0.69 -6.34 1.22
N LEU A 48 -0.38 -5.25 1.93
CA LEU A 48 -1.36 -4.54 2.75
C LEU A 48 -2.44 -3.91 1.87
N ALA A 49 -2.06 -3.34 0.72
CA ALA A 49 -3.01 -2.75 -0.22
C ALA A 49 -3.96 -3.79 -0.82
N GLU A 50 -3.51 -5.04 -0.95
CA GLU A 50 -4.29 -6.14 -1.52
C GLU A 50 -5.08 -6.91 -0.47
N HIS A 51 -4.82 -6.69 0.83
CA HIS A 51 -5.42 -7.50 1.88
C HIS A 51 -6.93 -7.27 1.95
N PRO A 52 -7.74 -8.34 1.92
CA PRO A 52 -9.21 -8.21 1.91
C PRO A 52 -9.77 -7.59 3.20
N GLY A 53 -9.07 -7.74 4.33
CA GLY A 53 -9.48 -7.17 5.62
C GLY A 53 -8.97 -5.76 5.88
N ALA A 54 -8.23 -5.17 4.93
CA ALA A 54 -7.73 -3.81 5.10
C ALA A 54 -8.90 -2.83 5.05
N ASP A 55 -9.14 -2.14 6.18
CA ASP A 55 -10.19 -1.15 6.26
C ASP A 55 -9.70 0.20 5.70
N HIS A 56 -10.56 1.22 5.68
CA HIS A 56 -10.20 2.54 5.14
C HIS A 56 -8.97 3.13 5.86
N ALA A 57 -8.87 2.93 7.18
CA ALA A 57 -7.74 3.45 7.96
C ALA A 57 -6.42 2.79 7.55
N VAL A 58 -6.42 1.47 7.32
CA VAL A 58 -5.24 0.74 6.85
C VAL A 58 -4.84 1.22 5.45
N LEU A 59 -5.81 1.29 4.54
CA LEU A 59 -5.57 1.73 3.17
C LEU A 59 -5.06 3.16 3.11
N ARG A 60 -5.60 4.04 3.96
CA ARG A 60 -5.15 5.42 4.05
C ARG A 60 -3.70 5.50 4.54
N ALA A 61 -3.34 4.69 5.53
CA ALA A 61 -1.96 4.64 6.03
C ALA A 61 -1.00 4.12 4.96
N VAL A 62 -1.41 3.11 4.18
CA VAL A 62 -0.61 2.61 3.05
C VAL A 62 -0.45 3.70 2.00
N LEU A 63 -1.52 4.41 1.68
CA LEU A 63 -1.49 5.52 0.73
C LEU A 63 -0.50 6.60 1.16
N ASP A 64 -0.52 6.98 2.44
CA ASP A 64 0.40 8.00 2.97
C ASP A 64 1.85 7.52 2.90
N ALA A 65 2.11 6.26 3.22
CA ALA A 65 3.46 5.68 3.13
C ALA A 65 3.96 5.65 1.68
N VAL A 66 3.10 5.27 0.75
CA VAL A 66 3.43 5.24 -0.69
C VAL A 66 3.70 6.66 -1.19
N ALA A 67 2.89 7.63 -0.77
CA ALA A 67 3.07 9.03 -1.15
C ALA A 67 4.44 9.55 -0.70
N THR A 68 4.83 9.25 0.55
CA THR A 68 6.14 9.63 1.08
C THR A 68 7.26 9.02 0.25
N LYS A 69 7.16 7.74 -0.09
CA LYS A 69 8.17 7.06 -0.91
C LYS A 69 8.29 7.69 -2.30
N LEU A 70 7.17 8.00 -2.94
CA LEU A 70 7.18 8.65 -4.25
C LEU A 70 7.81 10.04 -4.17
N ALA A 71 7.51 10.79 -3.10
CA ALA A 71 8.09 12.12 -2.90
C ALA A 71 9.61 12.05 -2.70
N GLU A 72 10.11 10.94 -2.16
CA GLU A 72 11.55 10.71 -1.98
C GLU A 72 12.22 10.13 -3.23
N GLY A 73 11.50 9.93 -4.31
CA GLY A 73 12.01 9.39 -5.56
C GLY A 73 12.02 7.86 -5.64
N GLU A 74 11.45 7.17 -4.66
CA GLU A 74 11.32 5.72 -4.69
C GLU A 74 10.18 5.30 -5.64
N ARG A 75 10.12 4.01 -5.95
CA ARG A 75 9.19 3.50 -6.98
C ARG A 75 8.32 2.34 -6.48
N PRO A 76 7.42 2.56 -5.50
CA PRO A 76 6.53 1.51 -5.00
C PRO A 76 5.33 1.30 -5.95
N TYR A 77 5.60 1.02 -7.23
CA TYR A 77 4.58 1.03 -8.27
C TYR A 77 3.52 -0.05 -8.09
N ALA A 78 3.93 -1.25 -7.66
CA ALA A 78 2.97 -2.33 -7.44
C ALA A 78 1.95 -1.96 -6.36
N ALA A 79 2.40 -1.32 -5.28
CA ALA A 79 1.50 -0.85 -4.21
C ALA A 79 0.56 0.24 -4.73
N VAL A 80 1.06 1.17 -5.54
CA VAL A 80 0.24 2.23 -6.14
C VAL A 80 -0.90 1.61 -6.95
N LEU A 81 -0.57 0.66 -7.82
CA LEU A 81 -1.57 0.03 -8.68
C LEU A 81 -2.57 -0.82 -7.89
N SER A 82 -2.12 -1.48 -6.83
CA SER A 82 -3.01 -2.23 -5.94
C SER A 82 -3.99 -1.30 -5.23
N LEU A 83 -3.51 -0.14 -4.75
CA LEU A 83 -4.38 0.87 -4.13
C LEU A 83 -5.41 1.40 -5.13
N ALA A 84 -5.02 1.57 -6.39
CA ALA A 84 -5.94 2.07 -7.42
C ALA A 84 -7.13 1.14 -7.66
N GLY A 85 -6.99 -0.14 -7.32
CA GLY A 85 -8.07 -1.11 -7.39
C GLY A 85 -9.00 -1.11 -6.19
N ARG A 86 -8.70 -0.36 -5.12
CA ARG A 86 -9.48 -0.36 -3.90
C ARG A 86 -10.53 0.75 -3.95
N LEU A 87 -11.80 0.36 -4.05
CA LEU A 87 -12.92 1.30 -4.16
C LEU A 87 -13.17 2.08 -2.87
N GLU A 88 -12.59 1.64 -1.75
CA GLU A 88 -12.66 2.33 -0.47
C GLU A 88 -11.91 3.67 -0.49
N LEU A 89 -10.98 3.85 -1.43
CA LEU A 89 -10.22 5.10 -1.59
C LEU A 89 -10.80 5.93 -2.72
N GLU A 90 -10.86 7.26 -2.51
CA GLU A 90 -11.34 8.19 -3.53
C GLU A 90 -10.36 8.29 -4.70
N ALA A 91 -10.88 8.39 -5.92
CA ALA A 91 -10.05 8.52 -7.11
C ALA A 91 -9.13 9.75 -7.03
N ASP A 92 -9.63 10.85 -6.46
CA ASP A 92 -8.84 12.08 -6.34
C ASP A 92 -7.65 11.91 -5.40
N GLU A 93 -7.81 11.15 -4.32
CA GLU A 93 -6.69 10.82 -3.42
C GLU A 93 -5.61 10.06 -4.17
N LEU A 94 -5.99 9.12 -5.02
CA LEU A 94 -5.06 8.30 -5.78
C LEU A 94 -4.38 9.11 -6.91
N ARG A 95 -5.11 10.03 -7.54
CA ARG A 95 -4.54 10.88 -8.60
C ARG A 95 -3.41 11.75 -8.11
N LYS A 96 -3.44 12.15 -6.85
CA LYS A 96 -2.37 12.94 -6.24
C LYS A 96 -1.03 12.22 -6.27
N LEU A 97 -1.03 10.89 -6.30
CA LEU A 97 0.20 10.10 -6.39
C LEU A 97 0.95 10.36 -7.70
N GLY A 98 0.23 10.76 -8.76
CA GLY A 98 0.83 11.09 -10.05
C GLY A 98 1.62 12.39 -10.07
N THR A 99 1.55 13.20 -9.01
CA THR A 99 2.23 14.50 -8.95
C THR A 99 3.58 14.45 -8.27
N PHE A 100 3.95 13.31 -7.69
CA PHE A 100 5.20 13.18 -6.93
C PHE A 100 6.39 12.89 -7.85
N GLN A 101 7.58 13.26 -7.35
CA GLN A 101 8.84 13.14 -8.09
C GLN A 101 9.13 11.71 -8.56
N GLY A 102 8.83 10.70 -7.74
CA GLY A 102 9.07 9.30 -8.08
C GLY A 102 8.12 8.74 -9.13
N THR A 103 7.10 9.49 -9.53
CA THR A 103 6.08 9.02 -10.47
C THR A 103 6.53 9.24 -11.91
N SER A 104 6.72 8.14 -12.66
CA SER A 104 7.05 8.20 -14.07
C SER A 104 5.79 8.45 -14.91
N ALA A 105 5.99 8.84 -16.18
CA ALA A 105 4.89 8.98 -17.14
C ALA A 105 4.15 7.65 -17.31
N ARG A 106 4.89 6.54 -17.31
CA ARG A 106 4.29 5.21 -17.43
C ARG A 106 3.37 4.89 -16.24
N LEU A 107 3.83 5.20 -15.02
CA LEU A 107 3.00 4.98 -13.83
C LEU A 107 1.74 5.84 -13.88
N ARG A 108 1.87 7.13 -14.24
CA ARG A 108 0.70 8.01 -14.38
C ARG A 108 -0.30 7.45 -15.38
N HIS A 109 0.17 6.94 -16.50
CA HIS A 109 -0.70 6.34 -17.51
C HIS A 109 -1.42 5.10 -16.98
N LEU A 110 -0.69 4.19 -16.32
CA LEU A 110 -1.28 2.98 -15.74
C LEU A 110 -2.27 3.33 -14.63
N LEU A 111 -1.95 4.32 -13.82
CA LEU A 111 -2.83 4.79 -12.75
C LEU A 111 -4.13 5.36 -13.33
N ASP A 112 -4.03 6.18 -14.38
CA ASP A 112 -5.19 6.74 -15.04
C ASP A 112 -6.08 5.65 -15.64
N LEU A 113 -5.48 4.62 -16.24
CA LEU A 113 -6.24 3.49 -16.78
C LEU A 113 -7.00 2.74 -15.67
N ARG A 114 -6.34 2.50 -14.54
CA ARG A 114 -6.97 1.82 -13.40
C ARG A 114 -8.11 2.63 -12.80
N LEU A 115 -7.91 3.94 -12.66
CA LEU A 115 -8.93 4.83 -12.12
C LEU A 115 -10.12 4.98 -13.07
N SER A 116 -9.86 5.02 -14.38
CA SER A 116 -10.93 5.10 -15.37
C SER A 116 -11.79 3.84 -15.35
N ALA A 117 -11.20 2.68 -15.11
CA ALA A 117 -11.92 1.41 -15.01
C ALA A 117 -12.90 1.38 -13.82
N ARG A 118 -12.67 2.20 -12.78
CA ARG A 118 -13.52 2.25 -11.59
C ARG A 118 -14.86 2.95 -11.85
N ILE A 119 -14.94 3.75 -12.89
CA ILE A 119 -16.13 4.55 -13.20
C ILE A 119 -17.26 3.67 -13.74
N ARG A 120 -16.95 2.47 -14.15
CA ARG A 120 -17.92 1.51 -14.63
C ARG A 120 -18.54 0.75 -13.46
#